data_1dbbe02e78b38ce3aad3173a0e869520
#
_entry.id   1dbbe02e78b38ce3aad3173a0e869520
#
_cell.length_a   1.000
_cell.length_b   1.000
_cell.length_c   1.000
_cell.angle_alpha   90.00
_cell.angle_beta   90.00
_cell.angle_gamma   90.00
#
_symmetry.space_group_name_H-M   'P 1'
#
loop_
_entity.id
_entity.type
_entity.pdbx_description
1 polymer ?
#
loop_
_entity_poly.entity_id
_entity_poly.type
_entity_poly.pdbx_seq_one_letter_code
_entity_poly.pdbx_strand_id
1 'polypeptide(L)'
;MARYLGPKLKLSRREGTDLFLKSGVRAIDSKCKIDTAPGQHGARKPRLSDYGSQLREKQKVRRIYGILERQFRNYYKEANRLKGNTGENLLVLLEGRLDNVVYRMGFAATRAEARQLVSHKAIVVNGRVVNIPSFQVSVNDVDAVREKSKKQARIKASLELAEQREKPTWLEVDSAKMEGVFKRVPERSDLSADINEHLIVELYSK
;
A
#
# COMPACT_ATOMS: atom_id res chain seq x y z
N MET A 1 -13.37 -7.57 -6.87
CA MET A 1 -11.97 -7.79 -7.33
C MET A 1 -11.30 -8.88 -6.50
N ALA A 2 -10.61 -9.81 -7.15
CA ALA A 2 -9.85 -10.87 -6.46
C ALA A 2 -8.70 -10.27 -5.63
N ARG A 3 -8.37 -10.91 -4.50
CA ARG A 3 -7.30 -10.51 -3.57
C ARG A 3 -6.67 -11.74 -2.93
N TYR A 4 -5.48 -11.57 -2.35
CA TYR A 4 -4.86 -12.62 -1.56
C TYR A 4 -5.57 -12.78 -0.22
N LEU A 5 -6.04 -13.99 0.07
CA LEU A 5 -6.77 -14.35 1.31
C LEU A 5 -5.95 -15.21 2.27
N GLY A 6 -4.77 -15.65 1.84
CA GLY A 6 -3.89 -16.52 2.64
C GLY A 6 -3.20 -15.81 3.81
N PRO A 7 -2.35 -16.54 4.55
CA PRO A 7 -1.65 -16.03 5.72
C PRO A 7 -0.69 -14.89 5.39
N LYS A 8 -0.98 -13.69 5.89
CA LYS A 8 -0.23 -12.45 5.56
C LYS A 8 1.20 -12.46 6.08
N LEU A 9 1.43 -12.97 7.30
CA LEU A 9 2.78 -13.02 7.88
C LEU A 9 3.74 -13.93 7.10
N LYS A 10 3.24 -14.95 6.39
CA LYS A 10 4.06 -15.73 5.46
C LYS A 10 4.65 -14.86 4.35
N LEU A 11 3.94 -13.82 3.91
CA LEU A 11 4.40 -12.90 2.87
C LEU A 11 5.56 -12.05 3.39
N SER A 12 5.43 -11.43 4.57
CA SER A 12 6.50 -10.65 5.21
C SER A 12 7.75 -11.52 5.46
N ARG A 13 7.57 -12.71 6.03
CA ARG A 13 8.67 -13.67 6.24
C ARG A 13 9.38 -14.08 4.94
N ARG A 14 8.64 -14.19 3.83
CA ARG A 14 9.23 -14.53 2.53
C ARG A 14 10.12 -13.42 1.98
N GLU A 15 9.76 -12.16 2.21
CA GLU A 15 10.55 -11.00 1.78
C GLU A 15 11.58 -10.57 2.83
N GLY A 16 11.50 -11.09 4.08
CA GLY A 16 12.42 -10.74 5.17
C GLY A 16 12.24 -9.32 5.70
N THR A 17 11.11 -8.67 5.37
CA THR A 17 10.80 -7.29 5.78
C THR A 17 9.35 -7.16 6.22
N ASP A 18 9.03 -6.14 7.04
CA ASP A 18 7.64 -5.83 7.34
C ASP A 18 6.97 -5.20 6.11
N LEU A 19 5.95 -5.85 5.62
CA LEU A 19 5.12 -5.34 4.52
C LEU A 19 3.89 -4.56 5.01
N PHE A 20 3.81 -4.25 6.29
CA PHE A 20 2.70 -3.54 6.93
C PHE A 20 1.32 -4.14 6.64
N LEU A 21 1.25 -5.48 6.53
CA LEU A 21 0.02 -6.22 6.22
C LEU A 21 -0.86 -6.48 7.45
N LYS A 22 -0.36 -6.19 8.64
CA LYS A 22 -1.08 -6.26 9.92
C LYS A 22 -1.09 -4.89 10.59
N SER A 23 -2.04 -4.67 11.49
CA SER A 23 -2.05 -3.45 12.31
C SER A 23 -0.74 -3.27 13.06
N GLY A 24 -0.26 -2.04 13.15
CA GLY A 24 1.01 -1.69 13.81
C GLY A 24 0.98 -1.74 15.34
N VAL A 25 -0.12 -2.19 15.98
CA VAL A 25 -0.26 -2.27 17.45
C VAL A 25 0.84 -3.07 18.12
N ARG A 26 1.36 -4.11 17.47
CA ARG A 26 2.49 -4.90 17.94
C ARG A 26 3.59 -4.89 16.89
N ALA A 27 4.84 -4.87 17.32
CA ALA A 27 5.99 -5.04 16.44
C ALA A 27 5.93 -6.38 15.69
N ILE A 28 6.51 -6.44 14.49
CA ILE A 28 6.45 -7.64 13.66
C ILE A 28 7.18 -8.82 14.29
N ASP A 29 8.29 -8.56 14.98
CA ASP A 29 9.12 -9.57 15.64
C ASP A 29 8.36 -10.32 16.73
N SER A 30 7.42 -9.63 17.41
CA SER A 30 6.51 -10.27 18.38
C SER A 30 5.45 -11.17 17.75
N LYS A 31 5.22 -11.01 16.42
CA LYS A 31 4.19 -11.76 15.68
C LYS A 31 4.74 -12.95 14.90
N CYS A 32 5.98 -12.87 14.46
CA CYS A 32 6.60 -13.95 13.68
C CYS A 32 8.13 -13.80 13.63
N LYS A 33 8.82 -14.91 13.37
CA LYS A 33 10.28 -14.92 13.10
C LYS A 33 10.49 -14.41 11.65
N ILE A 34 10.75 -13.10 11.50
CA ILE A 34 10.84 -12.46 10.18
C ILE A 34 12.04 -12.96 9.38
N ASP A 35 13.15 -13.25 10.05
CA ASP A 35 14.40 -13.71 9.44
C ASP A 35 14.34 -15.12 8.86
N THR A 36 13.32 -15.88 9.22
CA THR A 36 13.13 -17.26 8.76
C THR A 36 12.04 -17.32 7.72
N ALA A 37 12.39 -17.63 6.48
CA ALA A 37 11.41 -17.80 5.40
C ALA A 37 10.39 -18.91 5.75
N PRO A 38 9.16 -18.84 5.23
CA PRO A 38 8.16 -19.87 5.50
C PRO A 38 8.51 -21.17 4.76
N GLY A 39 8.21 -22.29 5.40
CA GLY A 39 8.42 -23.64 4.87
C GLY A 39 9.47 -24.44 5.67
N GLN A 40 9.58 -25.74 5.39
CA GLN A 40 10.46 -26.68 6.09
C GLN A 40 11.94 -26.22 6.05
N HIS A 41 12.41 -25.71 4.93
CA HIS A 41 13.78 -25.29 4.69
C HIS A 41 13.99 -23.77 4.84
N GLY A 42 13.09 -23.07 5.52
CA GLY A 42 13.10 -21.61 5.63
C GLY A 42 14.34 -21.01 6.30
N ALA A 43 15.06 -21.79 7.13
CA ALA A 43 16.30 -21.36 7.76
C ALA A 43 17.47 -21.24 6.75
N ARG A 44 17.44 -21.99 5.66
CA ARG A 44 18.48 -21.93 4.63
C ARG A 44 18.15 -20.78 3.67
N LYS A 45 19.05 -19.79 3.59
CA LYS A 45 18.95 -18.66 2.65
C LYS A 45 19.89 -18.93 1.47
N PRO A 46 19.41 -19.43 0.32
CA PRO A 46 20.26 -19.59 -0.84
C PRO A 46 20.64 -18.21 -1.39
N ARG A 47 21.79 -18.12 -2.03
CA ARG A 47 22.20 -16.93 -2.78
C ARG A 47 21.18 -16.69 -3.90
N LEU A 48 20.64 -15.48 -3.95
CA LEU A 48 19.73 -15.09 -5.03
C LEU A 48 20.51 -14.81 -6.31
N SER A 49 19.98 -15.28 -7.44
CA SER A 49 20.39 -14.81 -8.76
C SER A 49 19.84 -13.41 -9.02
N ASP A 50 20.34 -12.72 -10.04
CA ASP A 50 19.83 -11.39 -10.43
C ASP A 50 18.33 -11.44 -10.74
N TYR A 51 17.89 -12.45 -11.50
CA TYR A 51 16.47 -12.70 -11.71
C TYR A 51 15.71 -12.91 -10.39
N GLY A 52 16.30 -13.69 -9.47
CA GLY A 52 15.71 -13.92 -8.16
C GLY A 52 15.53 -12.64 -7.37
N SER A 53 16.51 -11.74 -7.39
CA SER A 53 16.47 -10.44 -6.72
C SER A 53 15.41 -9.53 -7.33
N GLN A 54 15.36 -9.41 -8.65
CA GLN A 54 14.35 -8.66 -9.39
C GLN A 54 12.93 -9.18 -9.10
N LEU A 55 12.76 -10.50 -9.09
CA LEU A 55 11.48 -11.12 -8.77
C LEU A 55 11.04 -10.85 -7.33
N ARG A 56 11.97 -10.92 -6.36
CA ARG A 56 11.65 -10.64 -4.96
C ARG A 56 11.23 -9.21 -4.77
N GLU A 57 11.93 -8.25 -5.38
CA GLU A 57 11.59 -6.84 -5.27
C GLU A 57 10.19 -6.55 -5.85
N LYS A 58 9.90 -7.07 -7.04
CA LYS A 58 8.55 -6.99 -7.61
C LYS A 58 7.49 -7.57 -6.66
N GLN A 59 7.75 -8.77 -6.12
CA GLN A 59 6.81 -9.43 -5.22
C GLN A 59 6.63 -8.66 -3.91
N LYS A 60 7.68 -8.03 -3.38
CA LYS A 60 7.63 -7.16 -2.20
C LYS A 60 6.66 -6.01 -2.44
N VAL A 61 6.88 -5.20 -3.46
CA VAL A 61 6.03 -4.06 -3.79
C VAL A 61 4.58 -4.48 -4.06
N ARG A 62 4.38 -5.48 -4.90
CA ARG A 62 3.04 -6.01 -5.20
C ARG A 62 2.27 -6.43 -3.93
N ARG A 63 2.97 -7.02 -2.96
CA ARG A 63 2.37 -7.47 -1.69
C ARG A 63 2.08 -6.32 -0.75
N ILE A 64 2.95 -5.31 -0.67
CA ILE A 64 2.72 -4.09 0.10
C ILE A 64 1.39 -3.45 -0.28
N TYR A 65 1.14 -3.26 -1.58
CA TYR A 65 -0.10 -2.65 -2.09
C TYR A 65 -1.27 -3.66 -2.23
N GLY A 66 -1.05 -4.94 -1.98
CA GLY A 66 -2.10 -5.97 -2.04
C GLY A 66 -2.69 -6.20 -3.43
N ILE A 67 -1.88 -6.00 -4.48
CA ILE A 67 -2.29 -6.08 -5.88
C ILE A 67 -1.92 -7.46 -6.46
N LEU A 68 -2.75 -8.01 -7.36
CA LEU A 68 -2.46 -9.23 -8.09
C LEU A 68 -1.61 -8.95 -9.33
N GLU A 69 -0.91 -9.97 -9.85
CA GLU A 69 0.08 -9.86 -10.92
C GLU A 69 -0.46 -9.17 -12.18
N ARG A 70 -1.65 -9.58 -12.66
CA ARG A 70 -2.25 -8.98 -13.86
C ARG A 70 -2.46 -7.46 -13.71
N GLN A 71 -2.96 -7.04 -12.56
CA GLN A 71 -3.19 -5.63 -12.27
C GLN A 71 -1.88 -4.87 -12.12
N PHE A 72 -0.89 -5.46 -11.46
CA PHE A 72 0.43 -4.86 -11.30
C PHE A 72 1.12 -4.64 -12.66
N ARG A 73 1.04 -5.63 -13.55
CA ARG A 73 1.54 -5.52 -14.93
C ARG A 73 0.85 -4.41 -15.72
N ASN A 74 -0.46 -4.19 -15.49
CA ASN A 74 -1.18 -3.09 -16.14
C ASN A 74 -0.67 -1.72 -15.63
N TYR A 75 -0.40 -1.58 -14.32
CA TYR A 75 0.23 -0.37 -13.78
C TYR A 75 1.63 -0.14 -14.35
N TYR A 76 2.42 -1.19 -14.50
CA TYR A 76 3.74 -1.08 -15.14
C TYR A 76 3.63 -0.60 -16.59
N LYS A 77 2.70 -1.16 -17.37
CA LYS A 77 2.48 -0.71 -18.77
C LYS A 77 2.08 0.76 -18.83
N GLU A 78 1.21 1.20 -17.93
CA GLU A 78 0.80 2.61 -17.86
C GLU A 78 1.96 3.51 -17.42
N ALA A 79 2.73 3.11 -16.42
CA ALA A 79 3.93 3.82 -15.97
C ALA A 79 4.97 4.00 -17.08
N ASN A 80 5.15 2.96 -17.90
CA ASN A 80 6.06 2.99 -19.04
C ASN A 80 5.56 3.86 -20.19
N ARG A 81 4.24 4.07 -20.32
CA ARG A 81 3.62 4.96 -21.30
C ARG A 81 3.80 6.44 -20.92
N LEU A 82 3.85 6.74 -19.64
CA LEU A 82 4.00 8.10 -19.12
C LEU A 82 5.44 8.61 -19.32
N LYS A 83 5.59 9.92 -19.53
CA LYS A 83 6.90 10.57 -19.61
C LYS A 83 7.60 10.53 -18.24
N GLY A 84 8.91 10.40 -18.24
CA GLY A 84 9.74 10.40 -17.04
C GLY A 84 10.25 8.99 -16.66
N ASN A 85 10.64 8.83 -15.41
CA ASN A 85 11.18 7.56 -14.90
C ASN A 85 10.03 6.54 -14.68
N THR A 86 10.09 5.42 -15.40
CA THR A 86 9.07 4.36 -15.32
C THR A 86 8.89 3.82 -13.89
N GLY A 87 9.98 3.68 -13.14
CA GLY A 87 9.93 3.17 -11.77
C GLY A 87 9.21 4.15 -10.83
N GLU A 88 9.53 5.43 -10.90
CA GLU A 88 8.86 6.48 -10.12
C GLU A 88 7.38 6.60 -10.52
N ASN A 89 7.08 6.63 -11.82
CA ASN A 89 5.70 6.65 -12.32
C ASN A 89 4.89 5.46 -11.79
N LEU A 90 5.49 4.26 -11.73
CA LEU A 90 4.85 3.08 -11.17
C LEU A 90 4.50 3.28 -9.69
N LEU A 91 5.43 3.81 -8.89
CA LEU A 91 5.18 4.06 -7.47
C LEU A 91 4.12 5.14 -7.26
N VAL A 92 4.13 6.22 -8.05
CA VAL A 92 3.12 7.28 -8.03
C VAL A 92 1.73 6.70 -8.33
N LEU A 93 1.59 5.88 -9.37
CA LEU A 93 0.32 5.23 -9.71
C LEU A 93 -0.17 4.29 -8.59
N LEU A 94 0.74 3.62 -7.89
CA LEU A 94 0.40 2.75 -6.77
C LEU A 94 -0.02 3.55 -5.52
N GLU A 95 0.64 4.66 -5.25
CA GLU A 95 0.32 5.54 -4.11
C GLU A 95 -0.98 6.32 -4.34
N GLY A 96 -1.29 6.72 -5.58
CA GLY A 96 -2.53 7.43 -5.93
C GLY A 96 -3.80 6.58 -5.89
N ARG A 97 -3.72 5.29 -5.58
CA ARG A 97 -4.90 4.43 -5.44
C ARG A 97 -5.71 4.80 -4.20
N LEU A 98 -7.02 4.88 -4.32
CA LEU A 98 -7.92 5.26 -3.21
C LEU A 98 -7.77 4.34 -1.99
N ASP A 99 -7.61 3.00 -2.18
CA ASP A 99 -7.39 2.09 -1.05
C ASP A 99 -6.07 2.39 -0.31
N ASN A 100 -5.05 2.84 -1.01
CA ASN A 100 -3.79 3.24 -0.41
C ASN A 100 -3.86 4.64 0.21
N VAL A 101 -4.47 5.61 -0.46
CA VAL A 101 -4.66 6.97 0.07
C VAL A 101 -5.44 6.94 1.40
N VAL A 102 -6.54 6.19 1.47
CA VAL A 102 -7.32 5.98 2.70
C VAL A 102 -6.47 5.38 3.84
N TYR A 103 -5.58 4.45 3.51
CA TYR A 103 -4.63 3.89 4.48
C TYR A 103 -3.59 4.94 4.93
N ARG A 104 -3.05 5.72 4.00
CA ARG A 104 -2.06 6.78 4.28
C ARG A 104 -2.64 7.92 5.11
N MET A 105 -3.91 8.26 4.90
CA MET A 105 -4.67 9.23 5.71
C MET A 105 -4.98 8.71 7.13
N GLY A 106 -4.77 7.42 7.40
CA GLY A 106 -4.97 6.84 8.72
C GLY A 106 -6.41 6.36 9.00
N PHE A 107 -7.33 6.41 8.04
CA PHE A 107 -8.71 5.93 8.23
C PHE A 107 -8.81 4.42 8.35
N ALA A 108 -7.72 3.70 8.09
CA ALA A 108 -7.61 2.27 8.26
C ALA A 108 -6.25 1.86 8.80
N ALA A 109 -6.21 0.84 9.65
CA ALA A 109 -4.98 0.33 10.24
C ALA A 109 -4.12 -0.45 9.22
N THR A 110 -4.73 -0.96 8.14
CA THR A 110 -4.06 -1.69 7.06
C THR A 110 -4.67 -1.37 5.69
N ARG A 111 -3.88 -1.52 4.61
CA ARG A 111 -4.40 -1.38 3.22
C ARG A 111 -5.55 -2.35 2.91
N ALA A 112 -5.57 -3.53 3.52
CA ALA A 112 -6.68 -4.49 3.35
C ALA A 112 -7.97 -4.00 3.99
N GLU A 113 -7.89 -3.31 5.12
CA GLU A 113 -9.02 -2.68 5.78
C GLU A 113 -9.48 -1.44 5.00
N ALA A 114 -8.57 -0.58 4.56
CA ALA A 114 -8.87 0.54 3.68
C ALA A 114 -9.64 0.09 2.43
N ARG A 115 -9.17 -0.97 1.78
CA ARG A 115 -9.85 -1.58 0.65
C ARG A 115 -11.26 -2.05 0.98
N GLN A 116 -11.48 -2.59 2.20
CA GLN A 116 -12.81 -2.98 2.65
C GLN A 116 -13.71 -1.77 2.88
N LEU A 117 -13.19 -0.70 3.51
CA LEU A 117 -13.93 0.54 3.70
C LEU A 117 -14.42 1.13 2.36
N VAL A 118 -13.52 1.22 1.38
CA VAL A 118 -13.88 1.68 0.04
C VAL A 118 -14.94 0.79 -0.61
N SER A 119 -14.72 -0.53 -0.63
CA SER A 119 -15.65 -1.49 -1.25
C SER A 119 -17.04 -1.48 -0.60
N HIS A 120 -17.10 -1.18 0.71
CA HIS A 120 -18.35 -1.09 1.49
C HIS A 120 -18.98 0.32 1.43
N LYS A 121 -18.51 1.19 0.51
CA LYS A 121 -19.08 2.53 0.30
C LYS A 121 -18.97 3.43 1.54
N ALA A 122 -17.92 3.23 2.35
CA ALA A 122 -17.68 4.06 3.54
C ALA A 122 -16.87 5.32 3.23
N ILE A 123 -16.33 5.46 2.02
CA ILE A 123 -15.50 6.58 1.59
C ILE A 123 -16.21 7.39 0.50
N VAL A 124 -16.04 8.69 0.56
CA VAL A 124 -16.49 9.66 -0.45
C VAL A 124 -15.28 10.40 -0.99
N VAL A 125 -15.29 10.72 -2.27
CA VAL A 125 -14.31 11.55 -2.96
C VAL A 125 -15.08 12.73 -3.55
N ASN A 126 -14.70 13.95 -3.21
CA ASN A 126 -15.39 15.18 -3.61
C ASN A 126 -16.91 15.10 -3.39
N GLY A 127 -17.33 14.58 -2.23
CA GLY A 127 -18.74 14.42 -1.85
C GLY A 127 -19.48 13.24 -2.53
N ARG A 128 -18.84 12.53 -3.45
CA ARG A 128 -19.45 11.38 -4.15
C ARG A 128 -18.94 10.05 -3.59
N VAL A 129 -19.84 9.09 -3.39
CA VAL A 129 -19.48 7.76 -2.89
C VAL A 129 -18.73 6.99 -3.96
N VAL A 130 -17.49 6.57 -3.65
CA VAL A 130 -16.66 5.74 -4.51
C VAL A 130 -16.48 4.36 -3.86
N ASN A 131 -16.75 3.29 -4.61
CA ASN A 131 -16.62 1.90 -4.14
C ASN A 131 -15.55 1.09 -4.90
N ILE A 132 -14.72 1.79 -5.69
CA ILE A 132 -13.65 1.18 -6.50
C ILE A 132 -12.30 1.42 -5.81
N PRO A 133 -11.68 0.40 -5.18
CA PRO A 133 -10.40 0.56 -4.48
C PRO A 133 -9.23 1.01 -5.35
N SER A 134 -9.29 0.75 -6.65
CA SER A 134 -8.28 1.15 -7.63
C SER A 134 -8.58 2.51 -8.29
N PHE A 135 -9.56 3.26 -7.79
CA PHE A 135 -9.79 4.63 -8.23
C PHE A 135 -8.51 5.45 -8.03
N GLN A 136 -8.12 6.22 -9.03
CA GLN A 136 -6.95 7.11 -8.96
C GLN A 136 -7.40 8.46 -8.41
N VAL A 137 -6.84 8.82 -7.27
CA VAL A 137 -7.06 10.12 -6.63
C VAL A 137 -6.19 11.15 -7.32
N SER A 138 -6.74 12.31 -7.61
CA SER A 138 -6.07 13.42 -8.27
C SER A 138 -5.68 14.50 -7.26
N VAL A 139 -4.76 15.38 -7.65
CA VAL A 139 -4.38 16.54 -6.83
C VAL A 139 -5.59 17.41 -6.56
N ASN A 140 -5.73 17.87 -5.32
CA ASN A 140 -6.84 18.63 -4.75
C ASN A 140 -8.16 17.83 -4.56
N ASP A 141 -8.17 16.51 -4.78
CA ASP A 141 -9.31 15.71 -4.38
C ASP A 141 -9.42 15.65 -2.85
N VAL A 142 -10.66 15.74 -2.36
CA VAL A 142 -11.00 15.63 -0.95
C VAL A 142 -11.60 14.26 -0.69
N ASP A 143 -10.87 13.45 0.06
CA ASP A 143 -11.29 12.12 0.47
C ASP A 143 -11.81 12.16 1.91
N ALA A 144 -13.03 11.72 2.15
CA ALA A 144 -13.65 11.77 3.46
C ALA A 144 -14.34 10.45 3.83
N VAL A 145 -14.46 10.22 5.13
CA VAL A 145 -15.28 9.14 5.64
C VAL A 145 -16.75 9.57 5.60
N ARG A 146 -17.61 8.75 4.99
CA ARG A 146 -19.04 8.99 4.90
C ARG A 146 -19.65 9.13 6.31
N GLU A 147 -20.56 10.10 6.52
CA GLU A 147 -21.18 10.40 7.82
C GLU A 147 -21.71 9.16 8.57
N LYS A 148 -22.42 8.28 7.86
CA LYS A 148 -22.93 7.02 8.44
C LYS A 148 -21.83 6.10 8.96
N SER A 149 -20.61 6.22 8.43
CA SER A 149 -19.46 5.37 8.76
C SER A 149 -18.54 5.97 9.82
N LYS A 150 -18.61 7.28 10.10
CA LYS A 150 -17.79 7.98 11.11
C LYS A 150 -17.96 7.40 12.54
N LYS A 151 -19.12 6.80 12.81
CA LYS A 151 -19.40 6.16 14.11
C LYS A 151 -18.69 4.82 14.35
N GLN A 152 -18.01 4.25 13.33
CA GLN A 152 -17.34 2.96 13.45
C GLN A 152 -16.11 3.06 14.36
N ALA A 153 -16.10 2.31 15.47
CA ALA A 153 -15.00 2.29 16.43
C ALA A 153 -13.63 1.95 15.79
N ARG A 154 -13.61 1.07 14.76
CA ARG A 154 -12.39 0.70 14.05
C ARG A 154 -11.72 1.88 13.34
N ILE A 155 -12.48 2.85 12.81
CA ILE A 155 -11.92 4.03 12.13
C ILE A 155 -11.29 4.96 13.18
N LYS A 156 -11.95 5.16 14.31
CA LYS A 156 -11.40 5.95 15.42
C LYS A 156 -10.10 5.35 15.95
N ALA A 157 -10.10 4.04 16.25
CA ALA A 157 -8.89 3.33 16.67
C ALA A 157 -7.77 3.36 15.62
N SER A 158 -8.12 3.39 14.33
CA SER A 158 -7.12 3.52 13.26
C SER A 158 -6.49 4.91 13.21
N LEU A 159 -7.26 5.96 13.45
CA LEU A 159 -6.76 7.34 13.54
C LEU A 159 -5.81 7.52 14.73
N GLU A 160 -6.14 6.98 15.90
CA GLU A 160 -5.25 6.97 17.07
C GLU A 160 -3.90 6.28 16.77
N LEU A 161 -3.95 5.15 16.05
CA LEU A 161 -2.73 4.47 15.60
C LEU A 161 -1.96 5.27 14.54
N ALA A 162 -2.64 6.04 13.71
CA ALA A 162 -2.03 6.85 12.67
C ALA A 162 -1.30 8.07 13.24
N GLU A 163 -1.71 8.60 14.39
CA GLU A 163 -1.01 9.68 15.09
C GLU A 163 0.41 9.29 15.51
N GLN A 164 0.65 8.00 15.74
CA GLN A 164 1.97 7.46 16.09
C GLN A 164 2.88 7.22 14.87
N ARG A 165 2.37 7.42 13.66
CA ARG A 165 3.09 7.22 12.41
C ARG A 165 3.48 8.55 11.79
N GLU A 166 4.56 8.56 11.05
CA GLU A 166 4.91 9.72 10.22
C GLU A 166 3.78 9.99 9.21
N LYS A 167 3.28 11.23 9.25
CA LYS A 167 2.25 11.70 8.33
C LYS A 167 2.89 11.99 6.98
N PRO A 168 2.33 11.49 5.88
CA PRO A 168 2.83 11.81 4.55
C PRO A 168 2.73 13.31 4.27
N THR A 169 3.81 13.92 3.77
CA THR A 169 3.87 15.37 3.49
C THR A 169 2.98 15.81 2.32
N TRP A 170 2.62 14.86 1.45
CA TRP A 170 1.78 15.06 0.27
C TRP A 170 0.28 14.93 0.53
N LEU A 171 -0.10 14.61 1.77
CA LEU A 171 -1.49 14.55 2.24
C LEU A 171 -1.70 15.54 3.40
N GLU A 172 -2.84 16.18 3.42
CA GLU A 172 -3.33 16.92 4.58
C GLU A 172 -4.54 16.17 5.16
N VAL A 173 -4.54 15.93 6.47
CA VAL A 173 -5.58 15.14 7.12
C VAL A 173 -6.13 15.90 8.32
N ASP A 174 -7.44 16.17 8.31
CA ASP A 174 -8.22 16.62 9.45
C ASP A 174 -8.85 15.39 10.15
N SER A 175 -8.21 14.95 11.23
CA SER A 175 -8.67 13.78 11.99
C SER A 175 -10.03 14.03 12.66
N ALA A 176 -10.34 15.28 13.02
CA ALA A 176 -11.62 15.62 13.69
C ALA A 176 -12.79 15.51 12.72
N LYS A 177 -12.63 16.00 11.49
CA LYS A 177 -13.63 15.88 10.43
C LYS A 177 -13.60 14.54 9.73
N MET A 178 -12.53 13.74 9.90
CA MET A 178 -12.26 12.51 9.16
C MET A 178 -12.24 12.75 7.65
N GLU A 179 -11.52 13.79 7.25
CA GLU A 179 -11.33 14.23 5.87
C GLU A 179 -9.85 14.42 5.59
N GLY A 180 -9.48 14.26 4.33
CA GLY A 180 -8.11 14.53 3.89
C GLY A 180 -8.08 15.05 2.47
N VAL A 181 -7.03 15.80 2.15
CA VAL A 181 -6.79 16.38 0.83
C VAL A 181 -5.51 15.81 0.24
N PHE A 182 -5.56 15.39 -1.00
CA PHE A 182 -4.40 15.01 -1.78
C PHE A 182 -3.73 16.25 -2.36
N LYS A 183 -2.75 16.83 -1.64
CA LYS A 183 -2.15 18.13 -2.00
C LYS A 183 -1.27 18.10 -3.24
N ARG A 184 -0.43 17.10 -3.35
CA ARG A 184 0.53 16.96 -4.45
C ARG A 184 0.79 15.50 -4.78
N VAL A 185 1.33 15.25 -5.95
CA VAL A 185 1.86 13.94 -6.31
C VAL A 185 3.07 13.62 -5.42
N PRO A 186 3.15 12.43 -4.81
CA PRO A 186 4.32 12.04 -4.02
C PRO A 186 5.58 11.98 -4.89
N GLU A 187 6.68 12.55 -4.38
CA GLU A 187 8.01 12.41 -4.97
C GLU A 187 8.69 11.13 -4.50
N ARG A 188 9.78 10.75 -5.16
CA ARG A 188 10.53 9.54 -4.75
C ARG A 188 11.05 9.63 -3.32
N SER A 189 11.42 10.83 -2.86
CA SER A 189 11.87 11.11 -1.50
C SER A 189 10.81 10.89 -0.42
N ASP A 190 9.53 11.03 -0.78
CA ASP A 190 8.41 10.81 0.14
C ASP A 190 8.10 9.31 0.37
N LEU A 191 8.70 8.45 -0.46
CA LEU A 191 8.42 7.02 -0.46
C LEU A 191 9.53 6.24 0.25
N SER A 192 9.22 5.03 0.69
CA SER A 192 10.18 4.18 1.40
C SER A 192 11.45 3.95 0.57
N ALA A 193 12.61 4.25 1.18
CA ALA A 193 13.92 3.97 0.59
C ALA A 193 14.17 2.47 0.36
N ASP A 194 13.46 1.61 1.09
CA ASP A 194 13.59 0.15 0.99
C ASP A 194 13.10 -0.43 -0.35
N ILE A 195 12.43 0.37 -1.17
CA ILE A 195 11.92 -0.07 -2.48
C ILE A 195 12.95 0.28 -3.56
N ASN A 196 13.40 -0.74 -4.29
CA ASN A 196 14.25 -0.57 -5.47
C ASN A 196 13.44 -0.79 -6.75
N GLU A 197 12.85 0.29 -7.24
CA GLU A 197 12.01 0.27 -8.45
C GLU A 197 12.77 -0.11 -9.73
N HIS A 198 14.09 0.12 -9.78
CA HIS A 198 14.91 -0.23 -10.94
C HIS A 198 14.91 -1.73 -11.21
N LEU A 199 15.00 -2.55 -10.16
CA LEU A 199 14.93 -4.02 -10.29
C LEU A 199 13.59 -4.48 -10.86
N ILE A 200 12.50 -3.75 -10.57
CA ILE A 200 11.17 -4.07 -11.11
C ILE A 200 11.12 -3.72 -12.60
N VAL A 201 11.66 -2.58 -12.98
CA VAL A 201 11.73 -2.15 -14.39
C VAL A 201 12.57 -3.14 -15.20
N GLU A 202 13.75 -3.52 -14.71
CA GLU A 202 14.61 -4.52 -15.36
C GLU A 202 13.91 -5.87 -15.54
N LEU A 203 13.12 -6.31 -14.56
CA LEU A 203 12.38 -7.58 -14.65
C LEU A 203 11.36 -7.57 -15.80
N TYR A 204 10.66 -6.46 -16.00
CA TYR A 204 9.61 -6.35 -17.01
C TYR A 204 10.10 -5.92 -18.39
N SER A 205 11.33 -5.42 -18.51
CA SER A 205 11.95 -5.04 -19.78
C SER A 205 12.62 -6.20 -20.52
N LYS A 206 12.64 -7.39 -19.92
CA LYS A 206 13.16 -8.65 -20.52
C LYS A 206 12.13 -9.31 -21.40
#